data_c806b6e0dd1e1905dbfe0ea9fca2db5b
#
_entry.id   c806b6e0dd1e1905dbfe0ea9fca2db5b
#
_cell.length_a   1.000
_cell.length_b   1.000
_cell.length_c   1.000
_cell.angle_alpha   90.00
_cell.angle_beta   90.00
_cell.angle_gamma   90.00
#
_symmetry.space_group_name_H-M   'P 1'
#
loop_
_entity.id
_entity.type
_entity.pdbx_description
1 polymer ?
#
loop_
_entity_poly.entity_id
_entity_poly.type
_entity_poly.pdbx_seq_one_letter_code
_entity_poly.pdbx_strand_id
1 'polypeptide(L)'
;PHLVHAYGVSGPIARASGLDFDLRRDEPYLAYGELQDTMRVPVRSEGDCFARFAVLLDQTKVALDLADACLARLAELEPGPVNVRLPKILKAPEGSTYVWTENPLGLNGYYLVSRGEKTPWRLKLRTASFNNVAVLPEIVQGCVVADLVAVLGSMFFVVGDIDK
;
A
#
# COMPACT_ATOMS: atom_id res chain seq x y z
N PRO A 1 17.93 5.97 -2.34
CA PRO A 1 16.98 6.00 -3.49
C PRO A 1 17.16 4.86 -4.48
N HIS A 2 18.40 4.53 -4.92
CA HIS A 2 18.64 3.48 -5.94
C HIS A 2 18.10 2.10 -5.53
N LEU A 3 18.22 1.70 -4.27
CA LEU A 3 17.68 0.44 -3.77
C LEU A 3 16.14 0.39 -3.84
N VAL A 4 15.47 1.53 -3.65
CA VAL A 4 14.00 1.61 -3.76
C VAL A 4 13.53 1.14 -5.14
N HIS A 5 14.17 1.63 -6.20
CA HIS A 5 13.84 1.24 -7.57
C HIS A 5 14.30 -0.18 -7.91
N ALA A 6 15.53 -0.55 -7.51
CA ALA A 6 16.11 -1.86 -7.81
C ALA A 6 15.29 -3.03 -7.22
N TYR A 7 14.76 -2.86 -6.02
CA TYR A 7 13.99 -3.88 -5.31
C TYR A 7 12.47 -3.69 -5.40
N GLY A 8 12.01 -2.60 -6.02
CA GLY A 8 10.59 -2.27 -6.09
C GLY A 8 9.98 -1.99 -4.72
N VAL A 9 10.75 -1.37 -3.83
CA VAL A 9 10.28 -0.94 -2.50
C VAL A 9 9.20 0.10 -2.64
N SER A 10 8.16 0.04 -1.81
CA SER A 10 7.02 0.96 -1.88
C SER A 10 6.54 1.39 -0.50
N GLY A 11 5.58 2.30 -0.47
CA GLY A 11 4.94 2.77 0.74
C GLY A 11 5.85 3.58 1.65
N PRO A 12 5.64 3.52 2.98
CA PRO A 12 6.36 4.35 3.94
C PRO A 12 7.88 4.22 3.86
N ILE A 13 8.39 3.01 3.57
CA ILE A 13 9.83 2.75 3.47
C ILE A 13 10.44 3.49 2.28
N ALA A 14 9.77 3.46 1.14
CA ALA A 14 10.19 4.20 -0.05
C ALA A 14 10.09 5.72 0.18
N ARG A 15 9.01 6.18 0.80
CA ARG A 15 8.82 7.59 1.14
C ARG A 15 9.83 8.10 2.16
N ALA A 16 10.29 7.25 3.08
CA ALA A 16 11.40 7.59 3.98
C ALA A 16 12.75 7.77 3.28
N SER A 17 12.87 7.33 2.03
CA SER A 17 14.07 7.43 1.18
C SER A 17 13.92 8.45 0.05
N GLY A 18 12.91 9.32 0.11
CA GLY A 18 12.71 10.42 -0.84
C GLY A 18 11.80 10.12 -2.02
N LEU A 19 11.16 8.93 -2.08
CA LEU A 19 10.18 8.67 -3.13
C LEU A 19 8.84 9.34 -2.78
N ASP A 20 8.51 10.42 -3.47
CA ASP A 20 7.23 11.11 -3.34
C ASP A 20 6.19 10.46 -4.24
N PHE A 21 5.65 9.33 -3.78
CA PHE A 21 4.64 8.56 -4.50
C PHE A 21 3.64 7.90 -3.54
N ASP A 22 2.35 8.04 -3.87
CA ASP A 22 1.24 7.37 -3.17
C ASP A 22 0.06 7.24 -4.14
N LEU A 23 -0.39 6.03 -4.42
CA LEU A 23 -1.48 5.77 -5.38
C LEU A 23 -2.78 6.48 -5.02
N ARG A 24 -3.05 6.70 -3.75
CA ARG A 24 -4.26 7.41 -3.31
C ARG A 24 -4.28 8.87 -3.78
N ARG A 25 -3.08 9.46 -3.98
CA ARG A 25 -2.90 10.81 -4.55
C ARG A 25 -2.68 10.78 -6.07
N ASP A 26 -1.78 9.91 -6.54
CA ASP A 26 -1.23 9.99 -7.90
C ASP A 26 -2.09 9.26 -8.94
N GLU A 27 -2.81 8.21 -8.52
CA GLU A 27 -3.82 7.50 -9.32
C GLU A 27 -5.05 7.21 -8.44
N PRO A 28 -5.84 8.25 -8.09
CA PRO A 28 -6.91 8.13 -7.11
C PRO A 28 -7.96 7.07 -7.52
N TYR A 29 -8.38 6.28 -6.56
CA TYR A 29 -9.44 5.29 -6.70
C TYR A 29 -10.43 5.40 -5.56
N LEU A 30 -11.65 4.85 -5.73
CA LEU A 30 -12.75 4.98 -4.77
C LEU A 30 -12.99 6.45 -4.38
N ALA A 31 -13.16 6.73 -3.10
CA ALA A 31 -13.40 8.09 -2.60
C ALA A 31 -12.15 8.98 -2.56
N TYR A 32 -10.95 8.43 -2.80
CA TYR A 32 -9.72 9.24 -2.71
C TYR A 32 -9.67 10.41 -3.70
N GLY A 33 -10.29 10.26 -4.87
CA GLY A 33 -10.41 11.36 -5.85
C GLY A 33 -11.12 12.59 -5.29
N GLU A 34 -12.07 12.37 -4.39
CA GLU A 34 -12.85 13.41 -3.74
C GLU A 34 -12.21 13.97 -2.47
N LEU A 35 -11.17 13.31 -1.95
CA LEU A 35 -10.49 13.64 -0.70
C LEU A 35 -9.10 14.27 -0.94
N GLN A 36 -8.80 14.68 -2.17
CA GLN A 36 -7.47 15.18 -2.54
C GLN A 36 -7.07 16.43 -1.75
N ASP A 37 -8.01 17.28 -1.36
CA ASP A 37 -7.75 18.47 -0.54
C ASP A 37 -7.25 18.13 0.88
N THR A 38 -7.61 16.95 1.39
CA THR A 38 -7.15 16.44 2.69
C THR A 38 -5.94 15.52 2.55
N MET A 39 -5.72 14.95 1.35
CA MET A 39 -4.66 13.98 1.10
C MET A 39 -3.28 14.64 1.12
N ARG A 40 -2.41 14.13 2.00
CA ARG A 40 -1.00 14.52 2.09
C ARG A 40 -0.12 13.28 2.04
N VAL A 41 1.05 13.41 1.44
CA VAL A 41 2.03 12.33 1.35
C VAL A 41 3.26 12.71 2.16
N PRO A 42 3.45 12.14 3.36
CA PRO A 42 4.66 12.39 4.14
C PRO A 42 5.89 11.75 3.49
N VAL A 43 6.91 12.55 3.24
CA VAL A 43 8.17 12.14 2.62
C VAL A 43 9.35 12.61 3.46
N ARG A 44 10.39 11.76 3.56
CA ARG A 44 11.69 12.07 4.16
C ARG A 44 12.80 11.55 3.26
N SER A 45 14.02 12.04 3.41
CA SER A 45 15.16 11.71 2.54
C SER A 45 16.25 10.90 3.20
N GLU A 46 16.24 10.78 4.51
CA GLU A 46 17.31 10.19 5.32
C GLU A 46 17.45 8.67 5.10
N GLY A 47 16.32 7.97 4.87
CA GLY A 47 16.30 6.55 4.57
C GLY A 47 16.69 5.63 5.73
N ASP A 48 16.85 6.16 6.94
CA ASP A 48 17.22 5.43 8.14
C ASP A 48 16.01 4.88 8.92
N CYS A 49 16.25 4.20 10.04
CA CYS A 49 15.19 3.63 10.88
C CYS A 49 14.26 4.71 11.44
N PHE A 50 14.84 5.86 11.83
CA PHE A 50 14.06 6.96 12.39
C PHE A 50 13.15 7.59 11.33
N ALA A 51 13.66 7.82 10.12
CA ALA A 51 12.86 8.37 9.01
C ALA A 51 11.69 7.43 8.66
N ARG A 52 11.91 6.10 8.62
CA ARG A 52 10.84 5.13 8.37
C ARG A 52 9.75 5.18 9.44
N PHE A 53 10.16 5.21 10.70
CA PHE A 53 9.22 5.34 11.83
C PHE A 53 8.45 6.67 11.80
N ALA A 54 9.15 7.78 11.54
CA ALA A 54 8.54 9.10 11.47
C ALA A 54 7.53 9.22 10.33
N VAL A 55 7.83 8.66 9.14
CA VAL A 55 6.87 8.61 8.02
C VAL A 55 5.60 7.84 8.39
N LEU A 56 5.73 6.72 9.13
CA LEU A 56 4.57 5.95 9.59
C LEU A 56 3.69 6.73 10.57
N LEU A 57 4.30 7.46 11.51
CA LEU A 57 3.56 8.32 12.42
C LEU A 57 2.82 9.44 11.68
N ASP A 58 3.49 10.08 10.73
CA ASP A 58 2.90 11.15 9.92
C ASP A 58 1.80 10.59 8.99
N GLN A 59 2.00 9.41 8.43
CA GLN A 59 0.97 8.70 7.65
C GLN A 59 -0.26 8.36 8.50
N THR A 60 -0.07 7.99 9.77
CA THR A 60 -1.19 7.74 10.69
C THR A 60 -2.02 8.99 10.93
N LYS A 61 -1.38 10.15 11.09
CA LYS A 61 -2.10 11.44 11.22
C LYS A 61 -2.93 11.74 9.97
N VAL A 62 -2.33 11.57 8.77
CA VAL A 62 -3.06 11.75 7.51
C VAL A 62 -4.23 10.79 7.39
N ALA A 63 -4.08 9.54 7.84
CA ALA A 63 -5.16 8.56 7.82
C ALA A 63 -6.33 8.96 8.73
N LEU A 64 -6.05 9.56 9.89
CA LEU A 64 -7.07 10.11 10.79
C LEU A 64 -7.78 11.31 10.15
N ASP A 65 -7.03 12.25 9.57
CA ASP A 65 -7.62 13.40 8.87
C ASP A 65 -8.53 12.95 7.71
N LEU A 66 -8.12 11.92 6.96
CA LEU A 66 -8.95 11.33 5.90
C LEU A 66 -10.20 10.63 6.45
N ALA A 67 -10.09 9.94 7.59
CA ALA A 67 -11.24 9.31 8.23
C ALA A 67 -12.26 10.36 8.69
N ASP A 68 -11.81 11.45 9.28
CA ASP A 68 -12.69 12.56 9.69
C ASP A 68 -13.37 13.20 8.48
N ALA A 69 -12.64 13.42 7.37
CA ALA A 69 -13.20 13.92 6.12
C ALA A 69 -14.24 12.96 5.52
N CYS A 70 -13.99 11.63 5.57
CA CYS A 70 -14.97 10.63 5.15
C CYS A 70 -16.24 10.67 6.00
N LEU A 71 -16.11 10.79 7.34
CA LEU A 71 -17.26 10.86 8.24
C LEU A 71 -18.09 12.13 8.02
N ALA A 72 -17.45 13.28 7.80
CA ALA A 72 -18.13 14.52 7.48
C ALA A 72 -18.95 14.39 6.19
N ARG A 73 -18.36 13.83 5.12
CA ARG A 73 -19.07 13.60 3.84
C ARG A 73 -20.18 12.58 3.97
N LEU A 74 -19.96 11.51 4.74
CA LEU A 74 -20.99 10.49 4.98
C LEU A 74 -22.22 11.07 5.66
N ALA A 75 -22.03 12.05 6.54
CA ALA A 75 -23.14 12.74 7.22
C ALA A 75 -23.99 13.62 6.27
N GLU A 76 -23.40 14.04 5.14
CA GLU A 76 -24.08 14.86 4.10
C GLU A 76 -24.76 14.03 3.03
N LEU A 77 -24.48 12.72 2.96
CA LEU A 77 -25.07 11.84 1.97
C LEU A 77 -26.56 11.58 2.25
N GLU A 78 -27.38 11.70 1.22
CA GLU A 78 -28.77 11.30 1.30
C GLU A 78 -28.93 9.80 1.58
N PRO A 79 -29.91 9.40 2.40
CA PRO A 79 -30.18 7.99 2.65
C PRO A 79 -30.45 7.21 1.35
N GLY A 80 -29.72 6.13 1.15
CA GLY A 80 -29.82 5.32 -0.06
C GLY A 80 -29.44 3.86 0.18
N PRO A 81 -29.54 3.00 -0.84
CA PRO A 81 -29.20 1.60 -0.71
C PRO A 81 -27.70 1.46 -0.45
N VAL A 82 -27.35 0.79 0.64
CA VAL A 82 -25.96 0.53 1.06
C VAL A 82 -25.40 -0.79 0.52
N ASN A 83 -26.24 -1.56 -0.21
CA ASN A 83 -25.86 -2.87 -0.72
C ASN A 83 -26.51 -3.12 -2.09
N VAL A 84 -25.79 -3.87 -2.93
CA VAL A 84 -26.28 -4.34 -4.23
C VAL A 84 -26.33 -5.86 -4.19
N ARG A 85 -27.50 -6.42 -4.59
CA ARG A 85 -27.67 -7.88 -4.69
C ARG A 85 -26.78 -8.43 -5.82
N LEU A 86 -25.79 -9.21 -5.45
CA LEU A 86 -24.94 -9.92 -6.39
C LEU A 86 -25.55 -11.28 -6.79
N PRO A 87 -25.26 -11.80 -7.99
CA PRO A 87 -25.65 -13.14 -8.38
C PRO A 87 -24.92 -14.18 -7.50
N LYS A 88 -25.57 -15.34 -7.26
CA LYS A 88 -24.98 -16.43 -6.46
C LYS A 88 -23.65 -16.96 -7.03
N ILE A 89 -23.47 -16.83 -8.32
CA ILE A 89 -22.26 -17.25 -9.02
C ILE A 89 -21.71 -16.01 -9.74
N LEU A 90 -20.57 -15.56 -9.28
CA LEU A 90 -19.84 -14.50 -9.93
C LEU A 90 -18.88 -15.12 -10.96
N LYS A 91 -18.91 -14.62 -12.19
CA LYS A 91 -17.97 -14.99 -13.25
C LYS A 91 -17.40 -13.70 -13.81
N ALA A 92 -16.06 -13.61 -13.84
CA ALA A 92 -15.42 -12.55 -14.59
C ALA A 92 -15.50 -12.85 -16.09
N PRO A 93 -15.70 -11.86 -16.96
CA PRO A 93 -15.60 -12.08 -18.41
C PRO A 93 -14.21 -12.61 -18.79
N GLU A 94 -14.11 -13.24 -19.97
CA GLU A 94 -12.82 -13.68 -20.49
C GLU A 94 -11.90 -12.47 -20.73
N GLY A 95 -10.64 -12.58 -20.29
CA GLY A 95 -9.65 -11.54 -20.42
C GLY A 95 -8.67 -11.50 -19.26
N SER A 96 -7.83 -10.48 -19.26
CA SER A 96 -6.90 -10.22 -18.17
C SER A 96 -7.01 -8.78 -17.70
N THR A 97 -6.78 -8.58 -16.42
CA THR A 97 -6.77 -7.25 -15.81
C THR A 97 -5.68 -7.16 -14.75
N TYR A 98 -5.14 -5.97 -14.59
CA TYR A 98 -4.24 -5.62 -13.49
C TYR A 98 -4.82 -4.44 -12.73
N VAL A 99 -4.93 -4.60 -11.42
CA VAL A 99 -5.38 -3.53 -10.51
C VAL A 99 -4.39 -3.45 -9.37
N TRP A 100 -4.05 -2.25 -8.97
CA TRP A 100 -3.22 -2.02 -7.81
C TRP A 100 -3.88 -1.05 -6.82
N THR A 101 -3.47 -1.14 -5.57
CA THR A 101 -3.97 -0.30 -4.48
C THR A 101 -2.82 0.04 -3.55
N GLU A 102 -2.91 1.18 -2.88
CA GLU A 102 -2.02 1.50 -1.76
C GLU A 102 -2.59 0.89 -0.48
N ASN A 103 -1.79 0.11 0.22
CA ASN A 103 -2.09 -0.32 1.58
C ASN A 103 -1.15 0.38 2.59
N PRO A 104 -1.34 0.24 3.91
CA PRO A 104 -0.50 0.92 4.90
C PRO A 104 1.01 0.69 4.74
N LEU A 105 1.43 -0.45 4.18
CA LEU A 105 2.83 -0.83 4.00
C LEU A 105 3.35 -0.58 2.57
N GLY A 106 2.49 -0.21 1.63
CA GLY A 106 2.84 0.09 0.26
C GLY A 106 1.94 -0.56 -0.78
N LEU A 107 2.43 -0.73 -1.99
CA LEU A 107 1.65 -1.17 -3.14
C LEU A 107 1.25 -2.64 -3.08
N ASN A 108 -0.03 -2.91 -3.30
CA ASN A 108 -0.56 -4.23 -3.63
C ASN A 108 -1.06 -4.26 -5.07
N GLY A 109 -0.65 -5.26 -5.83
CA GLY A 109 -1.07 -5.45 -7.21
C GLY A 109 -1.70 -6.83 -7.41
N TYR A 110 -2.77 -6.88 -8.19
CA TYR A 110 -3.54 -8.08 -8.50
C TYR A 110 -3.63 -8.23 -10.01
N TYR A 111 -2.96 -9.23 -10.55
CA TYR A 111 -3.09 -9.59 -11.96
C TYR A 111 -3.95 -10.83 -12.08
N LEU A 112 -5.12 -10.66 -12.70
CA LEU A 112 -6.13 -11.70 -12.86
C LEU A 112 -6.26 -12.07 -14.34
N VAL A 113 -6.27 -13.37 -14.62
CA VAL A 113 -6.65 -13.93 -15.91
C VAL A 113 -7.92 -14.75 -15.75
N SER A 114 -8.97 -14.41 -16.48
CA SER A 114 -10.25 -15.11 -16.51
C SER A 114 -10.50 -15.79 -17.85
N ARG A 115 -11.14 -16.96 -17.82
CA ARG A 115 -11.68 -17.69 -18.99
C ARG A 115 -13.21 -17.75 -18.98
N GLY A 116 -13.87 -16.84 -18.26
CA GLY A 116 -15.32 -16.85 -18.10
C GLY A 116 -15.85 -17.91 -17.13
N GLU A 117 -14.97 -18.55 -16.35
CA GLU A 117 -15.31 -19.59 -15.39
C GLU A 117 -15.53 -19.00 -13.97
N LYS A 118 -15.97 -19.84 -13.02
CA LYS A 118 -16.17 -19.43 -11.62
C LYS A 118 -14.86 -19.16 -10.87
N THR A 119 -13.79 -19.80 -11.30
CA THR A 119 -12.45 -19.66 -10.72
C THR A 119 -11.54 -18.96 -11.72
N PRO A 120 -10.66 -18.09 -11.27
CA PRO A 120 -9.69 -17.47 -12.17
C PRO A 120 -8.75 -18.54 -12.75
N TRP A 121 -8.39 -18.38 -14.02
CA TRP A 121 -7.36 -19.21 -14.63
C TRP A 121 -6.00 -18.96 -14.01
N ARG A 122 -5.68 -17.71 -13.71
CA ARG A 122 -4.46 -17.31 -13.04
C ARG A 122 -4.70 -16.08 -12.18
N LEU A 123 -4.14 -16.09 -11.00
CA LEU A 123 -4.01 -14.93 -10.13
C LEU A 123 -2.54 -14.78 -9.74
N LYS A 124 -1.99 -13.58 -9.97
CA LYS A 124 -0.67 -13.20 -9.47
C LYS A 124 -0.83 -12.02 -8.52
N LEU A 125 -0.25 -12.15 -7.35
CA LEU A 125 -0.25 -11.11 -6.31
C LEU A 125 1.14 -10.47 -6.25
N ARG A 126 1.16 -9.16 -6.20
CA ARG A 126 2.32 -8.36 -5.81
C ARG A 126 1.98 -7.73 -4.48
N THR A 127 2.81 -7.92 -3.48
CA THR A 127 2.58 -7.36 -2.15
C THR A 127 3.71 -6.43 -1.75
N ALA A 128 3.43 -5.53 -0.80
CA ALA A 128 4.42 -4.57 -0.33
C ALA A 128 5.54 -5.26 0.45
N SER A 129 5.20 -6.12 1.42
CA SER A 129 6.15 -6.69 2.36
C SER A 129 7.22 -7.55 1.68
N PHE A 130 6.86 -8.32 0.64
CA PHE A 130 7.82 -9.15 -0.09
C PHE A 130 8.96 -8.31 -0.68
N ASN A 131 8.62 -7.25 -1.41
CA ASN A 131 9.60 -6.35 -2.02
C ASN A 131 10.38 -5.54 -0.95
N ASN A 132 9.68 -5.09 0.09
CA ASN A 132 10.28 -4.28 1.14
C ASN A 132 11.31 -5.08 1.95
N VAL A 133 11.02 -6.35 2.27
CA VAL A 133 11.96 -7.21 3.01
C VAL A 133 13.11 -7.69 2.13
N ALA A 134 12.91 -7.81 0.82
CA ALA A 134 13.97 -8.23 -0.11
C ALA A 134 15.20 -7.30 -0.09
N VAL A 135 15.05 -6.04 0.32
CA VAL A 135 16.18 -5.09 0.44
C VAL A 135 16.98 -5.26 1.74
N LEU A 136 16.49 -6.08 2.69
CA LEU A 136 17.10 -6.23 4.01
C LEU A 136 18.61 -6.58 3.98
N PRO A 137 19.08 -7.52 3.13
CA PRO A 137 20.51 -7.84 3.07
C PRO A 137 21.42 -6.65 2.76
N GLU A 138 20.88 -5.65 2.01
CA GLU A 138 21.63 -4.44 1.66
C GLU A 138 21.68 -3.44 2.82
N ILE A 139 20.55 -3.24 3.51
CA ILE A 139 20.45 -2.21 4.55
C ILE A 139 21.06 -2.61 5.89
N VAL A 140 21.33 -3.90 6.12
CA VAL A 140 22.01 -4.36 7.35
C VAL A 140 23.53 -4.37 7.24
N GLN A 141 24.08 -4.10 6.05
CA GLN A 141 25.52 -4.06 5.86
C GLN A 141 26.16 -2.95 6.70
N GLY A 142 27.18 -3.32 7.49
CA GLY A 142 27.87 -2.39 8.38
C GLY A 142 27.16 -2.11 9.72
N CYS A 143 25.95 -2.67 9.92
CA CYS A 143 25.25 -2.58 11.20
C CYS A 143 25.83 -3.56 12.24
N VAL A 144 25.75 -3.22 13.52
CA VAL A 144 26.01 -4.19 14.58
C VAL A 144 24.79 -5.09 14.79
N VAL A 145 24.99 -6.31 15.32
CA VAL A 145 23.91 -7.27 15.52
C VAL A 145 22.75 -6.70 16.36
N ALA A 146 23.07 -5.85 17.33
CA ALA A 146 22.06 -5.20 18.16
C ALA A 146 21.12 -4.28 17.36
N ASP A 147 21.56 -3.70 16.26
CA ASP A 147 20.75 -2.81 15.41
C ASP A 147 19.74 -3.58 14.57
N LEU A 148 19.94 -4.89 14.38
CA LEU A 148 19.06 -5.71 13.54
C LEU A 148 17.59 -5.63 13.99
N VAL A 149 17.35 -5.59 15.30
CA VAL A 149 15.99 -5.46 15.85
C VAL A 149 15.35 -4.14 15.44
N ALA A 150 16.10 -3.04 15.53
CA ALA A 150 15.62 -1.72 15.11
C ALA A 150 15.39 -1.63 13.60
N VAL A 151 16.30 -2.20 12.82
CA VAL A 151 16.18 -2.26 11.35
C VAL A 151 14.93 -3.05 10.96
N LEU A 152 14.76 -4.28 11.47
CA LEU A 152 13.59 -5.12 11.20
C LEU A 152 12.30 -4.46 11.68
N GLY A 153 12.27 -3.93 12.90
CA GLY A 153 11.12 -3.24 13.47
C GLY A 153 10.69 -2.03 12.64
N SER A 154 11.64 -1.28 12.06
CA SER A 154 11.33 -0.12 11.21
C SER A 154 10.85 -0.49 9.80
N MET A 155 10.99 -1.74 9.36
CA MET A 155 10.52 -2.19 8.05
C MET A 155 9.01 -2.48 8.02
N PHE A 156 8.39 -2.76 9.15
CA PHE A 156 6.95 -3.00 9.29
C PHE A 156 6.41 -3.96 8.22
N PHE A 157 6.83 -5.19 8.25
CA PHE A 157 6.37 -6.22 7.31
C PHE A 157 5.38 -7.19 7.95
N VAL A 158 4.58 -7.84 7.13
CA VAL A 158 3.63 -8.88 7.53
C VAL A 158 4.09 -10.22 6.94
N VAL A 159 4.33 -11.21 7.79
CA VAL A 159 4.83 -12.52 7.36
C VAL A 159 3.87 -13.20 6.38
N GLY A 160 2.57 -13.18 6.66
CA GLY A 160 1.55 -13.75 5.76
C GLY A 160 1.44 -13.04 4.40
N ASP A 161 1.96 -11.81 4.30
CA ASP A 161 2.06 -11.05 3.05
C ASP A 161 3.30 -11.45 2.24
N ILE A 162 4.27 -12.08 2.87
CA ILE A 162 5.51 -12.58 2.24
C ILE A 162 5.32 -14.03 1.80
N ASP A 163 4.70 -14.85 2.65
CA ASP A 163 4.50 -16.29 2.48
C ASP A 163 3.16 -16.59 1.79
N LYS A 164 3.13 -16.54 0.43
CA LYS A 164 1.94 -16.80 -0.38
C LYS A 164 2.27 -17.46 -1.72
#